data_2a01c439a65318afdb13db5b6e878e95
#
_entry.id   2a01c439a65318afdb13db5b6e878e95
#
_cell.length_a   1.000
_cell.length_b   1.000
_cell.length_c   1.000
_cell.angle_alpha   90.00
_cell.angle_beta   90.00
_cell.angle_gamma   90.00
#
_symmetry.space_group_name_H-M   'P 1'
#
loop_
_entity.id
_entity.type
_entity.pdbx_description
1 polymer ?
#
loop_
_entity_poly.entity_id
_entity_poly.type
_entity_poly.pdbx_seq_one_letter_code
_entity_poly.pdbx_strand_id
1 'polypeptide(L)'
;GGLKIYCGTICFVLVFVYLFNRNIKLWDKIKNVIILVVIFASFNNKLLNYIWHGFHDQYGIPNRFSFLFIFLMLAMCCEVLLLLDKKDTFAVLLAVAFGYGFLILSYKKCTIERQTLIWTEIFLTIYALLILAFTLTKGVWRKLVIYVLTIACLVETVTNGIKGYDSNGYVDISQYFGMESSMNQAIDTLDCKDKAYRVELMNTKIVDEPTYYNLKSVCLFGSTVSADLVDMMHDLGYYTGANEFLFDGGNTLSNSLLGVRYLLQREGEYNYFDVNYVTDVDGVNIYENPYALSLGYMVNNDLLDYDGTIGNMFDTLNQFVKLSTGVPGVFSQLYPEVTMYSDNCELSHDSDTSEYYSYTRTDNSKCDFQLSFDVTDESADIYILANSSGINKVRIYVDGEEQNYERLQNQTYHVGHLVQGQTVTVEYCFQSSQANSGSARLVVSSFNWDSFLQAYDILSAQQMLVGKMKDGYVKGYMTIDYPGLLFTSIPYDKGWTAYVDGKKYEIDTVGNAFIALKLATGEHVIEFRYFPPGLKLGLILTFACWILFGFLCGRTQLQNRLEGAASGKRRRRSRSGEISDVEPSDIIEVSKDDERLPKSVRNEAEQSTDDDYYKHVDEILKDVFDDDKK
;
A
#
# COMPACT_ATOMS: atom_id res chain seq x y z
N GLY A 1 -5.51 -1.12 12.82
CA GLY A 1 -4.41 -0.30 13.34
C GLY A 1 -4.90 1.04 13.85
N GLY A 2 -4.41 1.47 15.03
CA GLY A 2 -4.80 2.75 15.64
C GLY A 2 -4.32 3.96 14.84
N LEU A 3 -4.94 5.11 15.09
CA LEU A 3 -4.56 6.39 14.51
C LEU A 3 -3.11 6.75 14.93
N LYS A 4 -2.21 6.93 13.96
CA LYS A 4 -0.81 7.31 14.20
C LYS A 4 -0.62 8.78 13.83
N ILE A 5 -0.67 9.68 14.84
CA ILE A 5 -0.39 11.12 14.67
C ILE A 5 0.76 11.47 15.61
N TYR A 6 1.84 11.97 15.06
CA TYR A 6 2.95 12.51 15.82
C TYR A 6 3.45 13.81 15.19
N CYS A 7 3.53 14.87 15.99
CA CYS A 7 4.02 16.19 15.57
C CYS A 7 4.90 16.86 16.65
N GLY A 8 5.37 16.08 17.63
CA GLY A 8 6.15 16.55 18.78
C GLY A 8 5.30 17.01 19.95
N THR A 9 5.78 16.73 21.15
CA THR A 9 5.12 17.12 22.43
C THR A 9 4.98 18.64 22.55
N ILE A 10 5.90 19.39 21.96
CA ILE A 10 5.85 20.86 21.92
C ILE A 10 4.57 21.38 21.26
N CYS A 11 4.09 20.71 20.19
CA CYS A 11 2.87 21.12 19.48
C CYS A 11 1.65 21.08 20.40
N PHE A 12 1.58 20.11 21.28
CA PHE A 12 0.50 20.02 22.25
C PHE A 12 0.43 21.26 23.13
N VAL A 13 1.57 21.72 23.63
CA VAL A 13 1.62 22.94 24.46
C VAL A 13 1.29 24.19 23.64
N LEU A 14 1.92 24.33 22.48
CA LEU A 14 1.78 25.56 21.66
C LEU A 14 0.39 25.73 21.06
N VAL A 15 -0.31 24.64 20.67
CA VAL A 15 -1.69 24.73 20.19
C VAL A 15 -2.64 25.23 21.28
N PHE A 16 -2.45 24.81 22.54
CA PHE A 16 -3.23 25.37 23.63
C PHE A 16 -2.90 26.84 23.86
N VAL A 17 -1.60 27.21 23.85
CA VAL A 17 -1.20 28.61 23.98
C VAL A 17 -1.77 29.47 22.84
N TYR A 18 -1.83 28.94 21.61
CA TYR A 18 -2.46 29.59 20.45
C TYR A 18 -3.89 30.03 20.76
N LEU A 19 -4.68 29.17 21.38
CA LEU A 19 -6.08 29.46 21.71
C LEU A 19 -6.22 30.64 22.69
N PHE A 20 -5.27 30.81 23.60
CA PHE A 20 -5.32 31.85 24.63
C PHE A 20 -4.47 33.09 24.32
N ASN A 21 -3.61 33.06 23.31
CA ASN A 21 -2.79 34.19 22.89
C ASN A 21 -3.66 35.37 22.45
N ARG A 22 -3.41 36.58 22.98
CA ARG A 22 -4.25 37.76 22.75
C ARG A 22 -3.95 38.44 21.43
N ASN A 23 -2.78 38.22 20.84
CA ASN A 23 -2.34 38.85 19.60
C ASN A 23 -2.92 38.15 18.37
N ILE A 24 -3.49 36.93 18.50
CA ILE A 24 -4.14 36.21 17.41
C ILE A 24 -5.63 36.55 17.36
N LYS A 25 -6.13 36.95 16.19
CA LYS A 25 -7.54 37.31 15.98
C LYS A 25 -8.47 36.14 16.34
N LEU A 26 -9.55 36.42 17.04
CA LEU A 26 -10.52 35.40 17.45
C LEU A 26 -11.08 34.61 16.26
N TRP A 27 -11.28 35.26 15.13
CA TRP A 27 -11.80 34.61 13.92
C TRP A 27 -10.84 33.58 13.35
N ASP A 28 -9.52 33.81 13.39
CA ASP A 28 -8.50 32.86 12.94
C ASP A 28 -8.42 31.65 13.87
N LYS A 29 -8.52 31.88 15.18
CA LYS A 29 -8.65 30.77 16.15
C LYS A 29 -9.88 29.91 15.88
N ILE A 30 -11.04 30.52 15.66
CA ILE A 30 -12.29 29.79 15.39
C ILE A 30 -12.15 28.97 14.10
N LYS A 31 -11.65 29.55 13.01
CA LYS A 31 -11.42 28.84 11.74
C LYS A 31 -10.53 27.62 11.93
N ASN A 32 -9.36 27.81 12.53
CA ASN A 32 -8.38 26.74 12.72
C ASN A 32 -8.90 25.63 13.63
N VAL A 33 -9.63 25.98 14.70
CA VAL A 33 -10.27 24.99 15.58
C VAL A 33 -11.35 24.22 14.84
N ILE A 34 -12.20 24.88 14.06
CA ILE A 34 -13.24 24.19 13.27
C ILE A 34 -12.59 23.19 12.31
N ILE A 35 -11.54 23.59 11.59
CA ILE A 35 -10.84 22.71 10.66
C ILE A 35 -10.22 21.52 11.41
N LEU A 36 -9.53 21.75 12.55
CA LEU A 36 -8.98 20.68 13.37
C LEU A 36 -10.06 19.70 13.84
N VAL A 37 -11.20 20.21 14.32
CA VAL A 37 -12.31 19.39 14.79
C VAL A 37 -12.91 18.57 13.65
N VAL A 38 -13.09 19.17 12.47
CA VAL A 38 -13.60 18.46 11.27
C VAL A 38 -12.64 17.34 10.86
N ILE A 39 -11.33 17.62 10.77
CA ILE A 39 -10.35 16.59 10.42
C ILE A 39 -10.30 15.49 11.50
N PHE A 40 -10.31 15.86 12.79
CA PHE A 40 -10.31 14.91 13.90
C PHE A 40 -11.57 14.02 13.91
N ALA A 41 -12.74 14.61 13.69
CA ALA A 41 -13.99 13.86 13.57
C ALA A 41 -13.95 12.89 12.38
N SER A 42 -13.25 13.27 11.30
CA SER A 42 -13.12 12.43 10.10
C SER A 42 -12.31 11.14 10.36
N PHE A 43 -11.45 11.12 11.37
CA PHE A 43 -10.70 9.89 11.73
C PHE A 43 -11.62 8.79 12.30
N ASN A 44 -12.74 9.16 12.90
CA ASN A 44 -13.66 8.23 13.55
C ASN A 44 -15.01 8.10 12.81
N ASN A 45 -15.21 8.82 11.71
CA ASN A 45 -16.45 8.80 10.94
C ASN A 45 -16.23 8.17 9.57
N LYS A 46 -16.86 7.02 9.29
CA LYS A 46 -16.71 6.27 8.04
C LYS A 46 -17.02 7.13 6.80
N LEU A 47 -18.11 7.91 6.83
CA LEU A 47 -18.51 8.74 5.69
C LEU A 47 -17.48 9.83 5.39
N LEU A 48 -16.99 10.55 6.41
CA LEU A 48 -15.98 11.58 6.22
C LEU A 48 -14.65 10.97 5.77
N ASN A 49 -14.28 9.81 6.33
CA ASN A 49 -13.08 9.07 5.91
C ASN A 49 -13.17 8.67 4.43
N TYR A 50 -14.31 8.13 3.99
CA TYR A 50 -14.61 7.79 2.61
C TYR A 50 -14.48 9.00 1.66
N ILE A 51 -14.99 10.18 2.07
CA ILE A 51 -14.86 11.42 1.29
C ILE A 51 -13.38 11.82 1.14
N TRP A 52 -12.59 11.78 2.23
CA TRP A 52 -11.16 12.11 2.20
C TRP A 52 -10.32 11.16 1.32
N HIS A 53 -10.79 9.93 1.11
CA HIS A 53 -10.16 8.95 0.24
C HIS A 53 -10.71 8.96 -1.21
N GLY A 54 -11.37 10.06 -1.61
CA GLY A 54 -11.88 10.21 -2.97
C GLY A 54 -13.07 9.32 -3.28
N PHE A 55 -13.94 9.11 -2.28
CA PHE A 55 -15.13 8.25 -2.38
C PHE A 55 -14.80 6.78 -2.63
N HIS A 56 -13.75 6.30 -1.97
CA HIS A 56 -13.30 4.91 -2.02
C HIS A 56 -13.14 4.33 -0.61
N ASP A 57 -13.57 3.09 -0.42
CA ASP A 57 -13.29 2.35 0.81
C ASP A 57 -11.82 1.92 0.84
N GLN A 58 -11.20 2.16 1.97
CA GLN A 58 -9.77 1.96 2.11
C GLN A 58 -9.46 0.69 2.88
N TYR A 59 -8.65 -0.18 2.27
CA TYR A 59 -8.07 -1.35 2.91
C TYR A 59 -6.69 -1.01 3.50
N GLY A 60 -6.40 -1.53 4.68
CA GLY A 60 -5.07 -1.47 5.30
C GLY A 60 -4.83 -0.22 6.15
N ILE A 61 -4.32 0.89 5.60
CA ILE A 61 -3.90 2.08 6.36
C ILE A 61 -5.02 3.15 6.36
N PRO A 62 -5.85 3.23 7.39
CA PRO A 62 -6.86 4.27 7.50
C PRO A 62 -6.22 5.64 7.79
N ASN A 63 -6.98 6.71 7.53
CA ASN A 63 -6.61 8.06 7.94
C ASN A 63 -5.31 8.60 7.28
N ARG A 64 -5.07 8.28 6.01
CA ARG A 64 -3.90 8.78 5.25
C ARG A 64 -3.82 10.30 5.20
N PHE A 65 -4.94 11.01 5.35
CA PHE A 65 -5.02 12.48 5.42
C PHE A 65 -4.57 13.08 6.77
N SER A 66 -4.09 12.27 7.71
CA SER A 66 -3.61 12.74 9.03
C SER A 66 -2.49 13.79 8.94
N PHE A 67 -1.73 13.80 7.84
CA PHE A 67 -0.72 14.84 7.60
C PHE A 67 -1.32 16.25 7.51
N LEU A 68 -2.57 16.41 7.07
CA LEU A 68 -3.25 17.72 7.06
C LEU A 68 -3.50 18.23 8.48
N PHE A 69 -3.88 17.33 9.39
CA PHE A 69 -4.04 17.65 10.81
C PHE A 69 -2.71 18.11 11.43
N ILE A 70 -1.65 17.36 11.16
CA ILE A 70 -0.29 17.68 11.64
C ILE A 70 0.16 19.02 11.07
N PHE A 71 0.00 19.25 9.77
CA PHE A 71 0.37 20.51 9.12
C PHE A 71 -0.33 21.71 9.74
N LEU A 72 -1.64 21.63 9.98
CA LEU A 72 -2.40 22.70 10.60
C LEU A 72 -1.93 22.97 12.05
N MET A 73 -1.68 21.92 12.83
CA MET A 73 -1.12 22.08 14.18
C MET A 73 0.24 22.77 14.15
N LEU A 74 1.13 22.38 13.23
CA LEU A 74 2.45 22.99 13.08
C LEU A 74 2.34 24.47 12.65
N ALA A 75 1.44 24.80 11.72
CA ALA A 75 1.19 26.18 11.32
C ALA A 75 0.71 27.06 12.49
N MET A 76 -0.23 26.55 13.30
CA MET A 76 -0.67 27.24 14.53
C MET A 76 0.48 27.39 15.54
N CYS A 77 1.34 26.39 15.67
CA CYS A 77 2.52 26.45 16.54
C CYS A 77 3.53 27.52 16.09
N CYS A 78 3.81 27.56 14.78
CA CYS A 78 4.71 28.59 14.22
C CYS A 78 4.16 29.99 14.44
N GLU A 79 2.87 30.20 14.16
CA GLU A 79 2.21 31.50 14.33
C GLU A 79 2.28 31.98 15.79
N VAL A 80 1.91 31.12 16.76
CA VAL A 80 1.94 31.52 18.17
C VAL A 80 3.36 31.72 18.69
N LEU A 81 4.33 30.94 18.24
CA LEU A 81 5.73 31.06 18.67
C LEU A 81 6.33 32.43 18.31
N LEU A 82 5.98 32.96 17.13
CA LEU A 82 6.39 34.29 16.69
C LEU A 82 5.76 35.42 17.52
N LEU A 83 4.54 35.21 18.06
CA LEU A 83 3.76 36.20 18.79
C LEU A 83 3.84 36.08 20.33
N LEU A 84 4.59 35.09 20.85
CA LEU A 84 4.73 34.84 22.29
C LEU A 84 5.44 36.00 23.00
N ASP A 85 4.78 36.50 24.05
CA ASP A 85 5.33 37.53 24.92
C ASP A 85 5.14 37.20 26.41
N LYS A 86 5.59 38.10 27.33
CA LYS A 86 5.47 37.89 28.77
C LYS A 86 4.01 37.80 29.25
N LYS A 87 3.04 38.32 28.50
CA LYS A 87 1.62 38.27 28.87
C LYS A 87 1.03 36.89 28.69
N ASP A 88 1.67 36.02 27.90
CA ASP A 88 1.24 34.66 27.62
C ASP A 88 1.69 33.65 28.68
N THR A 89 2.49 34.07 29.68
CA THR A 89 3.00 33.20 30.76
C THR A 89 1.88 32.39 31.41
N PHE A 90 0.73 33.00 31.67
CA PHE A 90 -0.41 32.29 32.26
C PHE A 90 -1.00 31.24 31.30
N ALA A 91 -1.09 31.55 30.01
CA ALA A 91 -1.56 30.61 29.00
C ALA A 91 -0.62 29.40 28.87
N VAL A 92 0.70 29.62 28.98
CA VAL A 92 1.70 28.53 28.99
C VAL A 92 1.51 27.64 30.22
N LEU A 93 1.37 28.22 31.41
CA LEU A 93 1.14 27.44 32.64
C LEU A 93 -0.15 26.62 32.58
N LEU A 94 -1.22 27.20 32.03
CA LEU A 94 -2.49 26.51 31.84
C LEU A 94 -2.37 25.37 30.83
N ALA A 95 -1.67 25.57 29.70
CA ALA A 95 -1.41 24.56 28.70
C ALA A 95 -0.61 23.37 29.27
N VAL A 96 0.39 23.65 30.10
CA VAL A 96 1.21 22.63 30.78
C VAL A 96 0.36 21.85 31.79
N ALA A 97 -0.44 22.54 32.61
CA ALA A 97 -1.35 21.87 33.55
C ALA A 97 -2.33 20.93 32.83
N PHE A 98 -2.86 21.38 31.68
CA PHE A 98 -3.71 20.54 30.85
C PHE A 98 -2.94 19.35 30.28
N GLY A 99 -1.68 19.53 29.86
CA GLY A 99 -0.81 18.46 29.37
C GLY A 99 -0.61 17.36 30.41
N TYR A 100 -0.29 17.73 31.64
CA TYR A 100 -0.17 16.76 32.74
C TYR A 100 -1.51 16.09 33.06
N GLY A 101 -2.61 16.83 33.05
CA GLY A 101 -3.95 16.28 33.20
C GLY A 101 -4.26 15.21 32.14
N PHE A 102 -3.91 15.51 30.90
CA PHE A 102 -4.06 14.55 29.78
C PHE A 102 -3.20 13.30 29.97
N LEU A 103 -1.94 13.43 30.39
CA LEU A 103 -1.06 12.28 30.68
C LEU A 103 -1.64 11.38 31.79
N ILE A 104 -2.16 11.98 32.87
CA ILE A 104 -2.80 11.24 33.97
C ILE A 104 -4.04 10.48 33.49
N LEU A 105 -4.87 11.11 32.64
CA LEU A 105 -6.04 10.47 32.06
C LEU A 105 -5.64 9.33 31.12
N SER A 106 -4.63 9.54 30.28
CA SER A 106 -4.10 8.53 29.36
C SER A 106 -3.55 7.32 30.11
N TYR A 107 -2.81 7.55 31.20
CA TYR A 107 -2.33 6.47 32.07
C TYR A 107 -3.47 5.61 32.64
N LYS A 108 -4.59 6.24 33.03
CA LYS A 108 -5.73 5.54 33.66
C LYS A 108 -6.66 4.84 32.67
N LYS A 109 -6.75 5.31 31.43
CA LYS A 109 -7.79 4.90 30.47
C LYS A 109 -7.26 4.15 29.25
N CYS A 110 -5.97 4.26 28.94
CA CYS A 110 -5.37 3.69 27.74
C CYS A 110 -4.26 2.70 28.12
N THR A 111 -4.13 1.64 27.33
CA THR A 111 -3.00 0.69 27.42
C THR A 111 -1.80 1.28 26.67
N ILE A 112 -1.10 2.25 27.31
CA ILE A 112 0.09 2.88 26.74
C ILE A 112 1.32 2.30 27.44
N GLU A 113 2.37 2.01 26.68
CA GLU A 113 3.64 1.58 27.21
C GLU A 113 4.19 2.61 28.22
N ARG A 114 4.59 2.15 29.41
CA ARG A 114 5.07 3.01 30.49
C ARG A 114 6.24 3.89 30.06
N GLN A 115 7.16 3.38 29.25
CA GLN A 115 8.29 4.15 28.74
C GLN A 115 7.85 5.35 27.90
N THR A 116 6.85 5.18 27.03
CA THR A 116 6.30 6.25 26.19
C THR A 116 5.73 7.39 27.05
N LEU A 117 5.03 7.05 28.15
CA LEU A 117 4.50 8.06 29.07
C LEU A 117 5.63 8.82 29.77
N ILE A 118 6.69 8.14 30.23
CA ILE A 118 7.85 8.76 30.90
C ILE A 118 8.56 9.73 29.92
N TRP A 119 8.84 9.31 28.69
CA TRP A 119 9.46 10.19 27.71
C TRP A 119 8.59 11.40 27.37
N THR A 120 7.28 11.22 27.22
CA THR A 120 6.34 12.34 26.98
C THR A 120 6.33 13.32 28.14
N GLU A 121 6.37 12.84 29.39
CA GLU A 121 6.45 13.67 30.60
C GLU A 121 7.76 14.47 30.64
N ILE A 122 8.89 13.84 30.32
CA ILE A 122 10.20 14.50 30.27
C ILE A 122 10.19 15.63 29.24
N PHE A 123 9.77 15.36 27.99
CA PHE A 123 9.71 16.37 26.95
C PHE A 123 8.70 17.47 27.27
N LEU A 124 7.54 17.12 27.82
CA LEU A 124 6.55 18.11 28.25
C LEU A 124 7.14 19.08 29.28
N THR A 125 7.88 18.54 30.25
CA THR A 125 8.58 19.34 31.28
C THR A 125 9.63 20.26 30.65
N ILE A 126 10.49 19.72 29.79
CA ILE A 126 11.53 20.49 29.08
C ILE A 126 10.90 21.63 28.29
N TYR A 127 9.89 21.34 27.47
CA TYR A 127 9.21 22.35 26.67
C TYR A 127 8.47 23.38 27.52
N ALA A 128 7.85 22.97 28.62
CA ALA A 128 7.24 23.88 29.57
C ALA A 128 8.25 24.92 30.09
N LEU A 129 9.43 24.46 30.52
CA LEU A 129 10.51 25.33 31.03
C LEU A 129 11.08 26.23 29.92
N LEU A 130 11.32 25.68 28.72
CA LEU A 130 11.89 26.45 27.60
C LEU A 130 10.91 27.49 27.04
N ILE A 131 9.63 27.17 26.87
CA ILE A 131 8.62 28.11 26.40
C ILE A 131 8.40 29.19 27.47
N LEU A 132 8.39 28.83 28.74
CA LEU A 132 8.30 29.80 29.84
C LEU A 132 9.53 30.73 29.85
N ALA A 133 10.74 30.18 29.72
CA ALA A 133 11.96 30.97 29.60
C ALA A 133 11.92 31.89 28.37
N PHE A 134 11.40 31.42 27.24
CA PHE A 134 11.23 32.20 26.03
C PHE A 134 10.30 33.40 26.22
N THR A 135 9.19 33.25 26.97
CA THR A 135 8.27 34.36 27.27
C THR A 135 8.88 35.41 28.22
N LEU A 136 9.80 34.99 29.10
CA LEU A 136 10.38 35.84 30.16
C LEU A 136 11.68 36.54 29.72
N THR A 137 12.37 36.02 28.67
CA THR A 137 13.68 36.53 28.21
C THR A 137 13.57 37.43 27.01
N LYS A 138 14.60 38.27 26.79
CA LYS A 138 14.74 39.19 25.65
C LYS A 138 16.17 39.17 25.12
N GLY A 139 16.37 39.69 23.89
CA GLY A 139 17.67 39.83 23.26
C GLY A 139 18.45 38.52 23.15
N VAL A 140 19.74 38.54 23.49
CA VAL A 140 20.64 37.38 23.36
C VAL A 140 20.14 36.15 24.12
N TRP A 141 19.56 36.31 25.31
CA TRP A 141 19.01 35.19 26.09
C TRP A 141 17.83 34.52 25.40
N ARG A 142 16.99 35.29 24.69
CA ARG A 142 15.89 34.73 23.90
C ARG A 142 16.41 33.90 22.71
N LYS A 143 17.47 34.38 22.03
CA LYS A 143 18.13 33.62 20.97
C LYS A 143 18.69 32.30 21.51
N LEU A 144 19.36 32.33 22.67
CA LEU A 144 19.86 31.11 23.30
C LEU A 144 18.75 30.10 23.61
N VAL A 145 17.62 30.56 24.12
CA VAL A 145 16.46 29.67 24.38
C VAL A 145 15.94 29.04 23.09
N ILE A 146 15.91 29.77 21.96
CA ILE A 146 15.53 29.21 20.65
C ILE A 146 16.48 28.08 20.25
N TYR A 147 17.80 28.26 20.37
CA TYR A 147 18.76 27.21 20.04
C TYR A 147 18.55 25.97 20.92
N VAL A 148 18.36 26.14 22.21
CA VAL A 148 18.11 25.02 23.13
C VAL A 148 16.78 24.34 22.81
N LEU A 149 15.74 25.11 22.46
CA LEU A 149 14.45 24.59 22.03
C LEU A 149 14.57 23.76 20.75
N THR A 150 15.32 24.25 19.76
CA THR A 150 15.60 23.52 18.52
C THR A 150 16.32 22.22 18.79
N ILE A 151 17.35 22.22 19.66
CA ILE A 151 18.07 21.01 20.06
C ILE A 151 17.11 20.02 20.76
N ALA A 152 16.24 20.50 21.66
CA ALA A 152 15.26 19.65 22.33
C ALA A 152 14.29 18.99 21.33
N CYS A 153 13.82 19.74 20.30
CA CYS A 153 12.99 19.20 19.23
C CYS A 153 13.74 18.14 18.41
N LEU A 154 15.00 18.38 18.08
CA LEU A 154 15.83 17.39 17.38
C LEU A 154 16.02 16.11 18.20
N VAL A 155 16.33 16.24 19.48
CA VAL A 155 16.48 15.09 20.39
C VAL A 155 15.17 14.30 20.49
N GLU A 156 14.02 14.97 20.65
CA GLU A 156 12.72 14.31 20.66
C GLU A 156 12.45 13.57 19.34
N THR A 157 12.69 14.22 18.21
CA THR A 157 12.47 13.62 16.88
C THR A 157 13.34 12.39 16.67
N VAL A 158 14.63 12.46 17.04
CA VAL A 158 15.55 11.32 16.94
C VAL A 158 15.11 10.19 17.89
N THR A 159 14.75 10.51 19.13
CA THR A 159 14.28 9.50 20.09
C THR A 159 13.01 8.81 19.60
N ASN A 160 12.05 9.57 19.07
CA ASN A 160 10.84 9.00 18.49
C ASN A 160 11.13 8.18 17.22
N GLY A 161 12.06 8.63 16.39
CA GLY A 161 12.50 7.90 15.19
C GLY A 161 13.13 6.55 15.55
N ILE A 162 14.03 6.51 16.52
CA ILE A 162 14.64 5.26 17.01
C ILE A 162 13.56 4.31 17.54
N LYS A 163 12.66 4.81 18.40
CA LYS A 163 11.56 4.00 18.93
C LYS A 163 10.61 3.49 17.84
N GLY A 164 10.31 4.31 16.85
CA GLY A 164 9.52 3.91 15.68
C GLY A 164 10.20 2.83 14.86
N TYR A 165 11.51 2.96 14.65
CA TYR A 165 12.32 1.96 13.96
C TYR A 165 12.31 0.61 14.71
N ASP A 166 12.62 0.64 16.00
CA ASP A 166 12.64 -0.57 16.85
C ASP A 166 11.26 -1.26 16.89
N SER A 167 10.16 -0.49 16.87
CA SER A 167 8.81 -1.04 16.93
C SER A 167 8.32 -1.67 15.63
N ASN A 168 8.90 -1.30 14.49
CA ASN A 168 8.54 -1.87 13.20
C ASN A 168 9.18 -3.25 12.96
N GLY A 169 10.17 -3.62 13.78
CA GLY A 169 11.01 -4.77 13.52
C GLY A 169 11.98 -4.52 12.36
N TYR A 170 12.87 -5.43 12.18
CA TYR A 170 13.85 -5.43 11.07
C TYR A 170 14.18 -6.87 10.69
N VAL A 171 14.58 -7.04 9.46
CA VAL A 171 15.13 -8.30 8.94
C VAL A 171 16.62 -8.11 8.74
N ASP A 172 17.41 -9.11 9.08
CA ASP A 172 18.85 -9.07 8.83
C ASP A 172 19.10 -8.96 7.32
N ILE A 173 20.10 -8.15 6.94
CA ILE A 173 20.49 -7.97 5.53
C ILE A 173 20.81 -9.31 4.87
N SER A 174 21.45 -10.22 5.58
CA SER A 174 21.79 -11.55 5.06
C SER A 174 20.55 -12.41 4.79
N GLN A 175 19.50 -12.26 5.58
CA GLN A 175 18.22 -12.93 5.32
C GLN A 175 17.53 -12.38 4.07
N TYR A 176 17.61 -11.07 3.85
CA TYR A 176 17.00 -10.44 2.70
C TYR A 176 17.79 -10.68 1.39
N PHE A 177 19.09 -10.38 1.41
CA PHE A 177 19.97 -10.51 0.23
C PHE A 177 20.75 -11.82 0.16
N GLY A 178 20.52 -12.76 1.09
CA GLY A 178 21.13 -14.09 1.02
C GLY A 178 20.80 -14.77 -0.30
N MET A 179 21.79 -15.36 -0.94
CA MET A 179 21.69 -16.03 -2.25
C MET A 179 21.31 -15.14 -3.44
N GLU A 180 21.39 -13.79 -3.32
CA GLU A 180 21.09 -12.89 -4.45
C GLU A 180 22.00 -13.16 -5.65
N SER A 181 23.30 -13.40 -5.41
CA SER A 181 24.27 -13.72 -6.47
C SER A 181 23.92 -15.01 -7.19
N SER A 182 23.59 -16.07 -6.44
CA SER A 182 23.20 -17.39 -6.97
C SER A 182 21.90 -17.30 -7.76
N MET A 183 20.92 -16.53 -7.25
CA MET A 183 19.65 -16.31 -7.94
C MET A 183 19.86 -15.57 -9.27
N ASN A 184 20.68 -14.51 -9.31
CA ASN A 184 21.00 -13.81 -10.54
C ASN A 184 21.72 -14.71 -11.56
N GLN A 185 22.62 -15.57 -11.11
CA GLN A 185 23.30 -16.54 -11.98
C GLN A 185 22.32 -17.57 -12.55
N ALA A 186 21.39 -18.08 -11.74
CA ALA A 186 20.34 -18.99 -12.20
C ALA A 186 19.44 -18.33 -13.26
N ILE A 187 19.01 -17.08 -13.03
CA ILE A 187 18.21 -16.31 -13.97
C ILE A 187 18.97 -16.03 -15.28
N ASP A 188 20.25 -15.69 -15.19
CA ASP A 188 21.08 -15.46 -16.38
C ASP A 188 21.31 -16.77 -17.18
N THR A 189 21.37 -17.92 -16.52
CA THR A 189 21.44 -19.23 -17.17
C THR A 189 20.21 -19.55 -17.99
N LEU A 190 19.02 -19.09 -17.55
CA LEU A 190 17.74 -19.32 -18.25
C LEU A 190 17.56 -18.42 -19.48
N ASP A 191 18.31 -17.31 -19.61
CA ASP A 191 18.12 -16.31 -20.68
C ASP A 191 16.64 -15.90 -20.87
N CYS A 192 15.93 -15.70 -19.75
CA CYS A 192 14.47 -15.59 -19.73
C CYS A 192 13.94 -14.15 -19.88
N LYS A 193 14.79 -13.12 -19.75
CA LYS A 193 14.39 -11.71 -19.65
C LYS A 193 13.57 -11.21 -20.88
N ASP A 194 13.92 -11.67 -22.08
CA ASP A 194 13.25 -11.29 -23.32
C ASP A 194 12.22 -12.31 -23.82
N LYS A 195 11.99 -13.39 -23.06
CA LYS A 195 11.02 -14.44 -23.41
C LYS A 195 9.61 -14.10 -22.90
N ALA A 196 8.61 -14.72 -23.50
CA ALA A 196 7.20 -14.45 -23.19
C ALA A 196 6.58 -15.44 -22.19
N TYR A 197 7.38 -16.32 -21.59
CA TYR A 197 6.94 -17.22 -20.54
C TYR A 197 7.21 -16.66 -19.15
N ARG A 198 6.58 -17.22 -18.12
CA ARG A 198 6.78 -16.85 -16.72
C ARG A 198 7.80 -17.73 -16.04
N VAL A 199 8.50 -17.12 -15.09
CA VAL A 199 9.44 -17.77 -14.18
C VAL A 199 9.03 -17.44 -12.76
N GLU A 200 8.83 -18.47 -11.94
CA GLU A 200 8.40 -18.31 -10.56
C GLU A 200 9.51 -18.62 -9.56
N LEU A 201 9.45 -17.92 -8.45
CA LEU A 201 10.32 -18.18 -7.31
C LEU A 201 9.54 -18.99 -6.27
N MET A 202 10.07 -20.17 -5.95
CA MET A 202 9.59 -20.92 -4.80
C MET A 202 10.12 -20.25 -3.53
N ASN A 203 9.33 -20.25 -2.46
CA ASN A 203 9.72 -19.69 -1.16
C ASN A 203 10.15 -18.21 -1.26
N THR A 204 9.24 -17.37 -1.75
CA THR A 204 9.50 -15.92 -1.89
C THR A 204 9.71 -15.25 -0.53
N LYS A 205 10.72 -14.41 -0.40
CA LYS A 205 11.02 -13.62 0.81
C LYS A 205 10.05 -12.45 0.99
N ILE A 206 9.57 -11.90 -0.12
CA ILE A 206 8.57 -10.83 -0.18
C ILE A 206 7.63 -11.10 -1.36
N VAL A 207 6.42 -10.54 -1.30
CA VAL A 207 5.37 -10.79 -2.30
C VAL A 207 5.83 -10.48 -3.74
N ASP A 208 6.46 -9.33 -3.96
CA ASP A 208 6.92 -8.90 -5.30
C ASP A 208 8.39 -9.23 -5.57
N GLU A 209 8.95 -10.27 -4.96
CA GLU A 209 10.35 -10.65 -5.17
C GLU A 209 10.69 -10.95 -6.64
N PRO A 210 9.84 -11.61 -7.44
CA PRO A 210 10.10 -11.78 -8.87
C PRO A 210 10.31 -10.45 -9.61
N THR A 211 9.60 -9.39 -9.22
CA THR A 211 9.75 -8.05 -9.80
C THR A 211 11.13 -7.45 -9.47
N TYR A 212 11.68 -7.72 -8.28
CA TYR A 212 13.03 -7.31 -7.93
C TYR A 212 14.09 -7.88 -8.90
N TYR A 213 13.90 -9.12 -9.35
CA TYR A 213 14.77 -9.76 -10.34
C TYR A 213 14.37 -9.47 -11.79
N ASN A 214 13.37 -8.62 -12.03
CA ASN A 214 12.82 -8.31 -13.36
C ASN A 214 12.31 -9.56 -14.10
N LEU A 215 11.71 -10.48 -13.37
CA LEU A 215 11.07 -11.68 -13.91
C LEU A 215 9.60 -11.41 -14.25
N LYS A 216 9.11 -12.09 -15.26
CA LYS A 216 7.67 -12.19 -15.53
C LYS A 216 7.12 -13.32 -14.67
N SER A 217 6.19 -13.00 -13.80
CA SER A 217 5.68 -13.89 -12.76
C SER A 217 4.16 -13.79 -12.68
N VAL A 218 3.52 -14.74 -12.00
CA VAL A 218 2.12 -14.62 -11.57
C VAL A 218 1.98 -13.85 -10.27
N CYS A 219 3.05 -13.68 -9.49
CA CYS A 219 3.01 -12.94 -8.23
C CYS A 219 2.78 -11.44 -8.46
N LEU A 220 1.84 -10.86 -7.71
CA LEU A 220 1.59 -9.42 -7.73
C LEU A 220 1.04 -8.93 -6.39
N PHE A 221 1.61 -7.83 -5.89
CA PHE A 221 0.97 -6.96 -4.92
C PHE A 221 0.78 -5.58 -5.55
N GLY A 222 -0.44 -5.11 -5.63
CA GLY A 222 -0.71 -3.81 -6.26
C GLY A 222 -1.95 -3.12 -5.74
N SER A 223 -1.81 -1.89 -5.24
CA SER A 223 -2.96 -1.09 -4.79
C SER A 223 -3.96 -0.76 -5.90
N THR A 224 -3.62 -1.03 -7.16
CA THR A 224 -4.43 -0.75 -8.35
C THR A 224 -4.80 -2.02 -9.11
N VAL A 225 -4.53 -3.21 -8.54
CA VAL A 225 -4.94 -4.48 -9.16
C VAL A 225 -6.47 -4.56 -9.26
N SER A 226 -6.97 -5.12 -10.36
CA SER A 226 -8.41 -5.37 -10.53
C SER A 226 -8.89 -6.45 -9.55
N ALA A 227 -10.06 -6.25 -8.95
CA ALA A 227 -10.71 -7.28 -8.15
C ALA A 227 -11.01 -8.52 -8.99
N ASP A 228 -11.53 -8.33 -10.22
CA ASP A 228 -11.82 -9.43 -11.14
C ASP A 228 -10.59 -10.29 -11.43
N LEU A 229 -9.38 -9.67 -11.49
CA LEU A 229 -8.14 -10.43 -11.67
C LEU A 229 -7.77 -11.21 -10.40
N VAL A 230 -7.95 -10.62 -9.22
CA VAL A 230 -7.70 -11.32 -7.94
C VAL A 230 -8.65 -12.51 -7.79
N ASP A 231 -9.93 -12.32 -8.11
CA ASP A 231 -10.94 -13.38 -8.06
C ASP A 231 -10.61 -14.50 -9.06
N MET A 232 -10.21 -14.16 -10.29
CA MET A 232 -9.80 -15.15 -11.29
C MET A 232 -8.54 -15.93 -10.87
N MET A 233 -7.56 -15.28 -10.22
CA MET A 233 -6.39 -15.99 -9.70
C MET A 233 -6.76 -16.93 -8.55
N HIS A 234 -7.71 -16.54 -7.70
CA HIS A 234 -8.31 -17.43 -6.71
C HIS A 234 -8.98 -18.64 -7.37
N ASP A 235 -9.79 -18.43 -8.39
CA ASP A 235 -10.49 -19.50 -9.11
C ASP A 235 -9.54 -20.48 -9.79
N LEU A 236 -8.34 -20.00 -10.16
CA LEU A 236 -7.26 -20.84 -10.68
C LEU A 236 -6.46 -21.58 -9.59
N GLY A 237 -6.83 -21.41 -8.31
CA GLY A 237 -6.25 -22.14 -7.19
C GLY A 237 -5.09 -21.46 -6.47
N TYR A 238 -4.66 -20.27 -6.91
CA TYR A 238 -3.57 -19.52 -6.29
C TYR A 238 -4.01 -18.85 -4.98
N TYR A 239 -3.04 -18.64 -4.08
CA TYR A 239 -3.28 -17.81 -2.90
C TYR A 239 -3.63 -16.37 -3.29
N THR A 240 -4.69 -15.81 -2.71
CA THR A 240 -5.10 -14.44 -2.92
C THR A 240 -5.39 -13.70 -1.62
N GLY A 241 -5.00 -12.44 -1.57
CA GLY A 241 -5.41 -11.46 -0.56
C GLY A 241 -6.29 -10.38 -1.18
N ALA A 242 -6.51 -9.29 -0.46
CA ALA A 242 -7.41 -8.23 -0.94
C ALA A 242 -6.93 -7.53 -2.22
N ASN A 243 -5.61 -7.45 -2.43
CA ASN A 243 -4.96 -6.76 -3.54
C ASN A 243 -3.63 -7.41 -3.92
N GLU A 244 -3.53 -8.70 -3.71
CA GLU A 244 -2.36 -9.51 -3.99
C GLU A 244 -2.76 -10.93 -4.39
N PHE A 245 -1.91 -11.56 -5.16
CA PHE A 245 -1.91 -13.00 -5.39
C PHE A 245 -0.47 -13.49 -5.56
N LEU A 246 -0.25 -14.74 -5.18
CA LEU A 246 1.07 -15.34 -5.09
C LEU A 246 1.09 -16.66 -5.84
N PHE A 247 2.30 -17.13 -6.17
CA PHE A 247 2.48 -18.40 -6.83
C PHE A 247 2.04 -19.60 -5.97
N ASP A 248 1.94 -19.44 -4.64
CA ASP A 248 1.45 -20.49 -3.75
C ASP A 248 0.07 -21.01 -4.18
N GLY A 249 -0.12 -22.32 -4.16
CA GLY A 249 -1.35 -22.97 -4.61
C GLY A 249 -1.46 -23.22 -6.11
N GLY A 250 -0.45 -22.81 -6.89
CA GLY A 250 -0.38 -23.14 -8.31
C GLY A 250 -0.38 -24.66 -8.51
N ASN A 251 -1.28 -25.14 -9.37
CA ASN A 251 -1.39 -26.54 -9.74
C ASN A 251 -0.93 -26.74 -11.19
N THR A 252 -0.73 -28.00 -11.61
CA THR A 252 -0.27 -28.36 -12.94
C THR A 252 -1.07 -27.69 -14.06
N LEU A 253 -2.40 -27.64 -13.92
CA LEU A 253 -3.28 -27.01 -14.91
C LEU A 253 -3.09 -25.49 -14.94
N SER A 254 -3.22 -24.78 -13.80
CA SER A 254 -3.12 -23.32 -13.74
C SER A 254 -1.73 -22.83 -14.16
N ASN A 255 -0.67 -23.52 -13.78
CA ASN A 255 0.69 -23.21 -14.21
C ASN A 255 0.86 -23.35 -15.72
N SER A 256 0.23 -24.37 -16.31
CA SER A 256 0.22 -24.57 -17.77
C SER A 256 -0.55 -23.45 -18.48
N LEU A 257 -1.77 -23.13 -18.02
CA LEU A 257 -2.63 -22.09 -18.60
C LEU A 257 -1.99 -20.69 -18.56
N LEU A 258 -1.27 -20.37 -17.48
CA LEU A 258 -0.61 -19.08 -17.33
C LEU A 258 0.83 -19.05 -17.89
N GLY A 259 1.31 -20.13 -18.49
CA GLY A 259 2.62 -20.19 -19.12
C GLY A 259 3.78 -20.06 -18.12
N VAL A 260 3.63 -20.63 -16.93
CA VAL A 260 4.70 -20.77 -15.95
C VAL A 260 5.61 -21.89 -16.43
N ARG A 261 6.79 -21.51 -16.94
CA ARG A 261 7.70 -22.45 -17.58
C ARG A 261 8.81 -22.92 -16.67
N TYR A 262 9.39 -22.04 -15.86
CA TYR A 262 10.47 -22.40 -14.96
C TYR A 262 10.13 -22.04 -13.52
N LEU A 263 10.59 -22.90 -12.62
CA LEU A 263 10.53 -22.71 -11.18
C LEU A 263 11.95 -22.66 -10.64
N LEU A 264 12.25 -21.65 -9.83
CA LEU A 264 13.53 -21.46 -9.16
C LEU A 264 13.34 -21.68 -7.67
N GLN A 265 14.04 -22.66 -7.11
CA GLN A 265 13.97 -22.98 -5.69
C GLN A 265 15.31 -22.76 -5.01
N ARG A 266 15.32 -21.90 -4.00
CA ARG A 266 16.41 -21.74 -3.05
C ARG A 266 16.23 -22.77 -1.94
N GLU A 267 17.27 -23.51 -1.61
CA GLU A 267 17.27 -24.47 -0.50
C GLU A 267 16.18 -25.56 -0.57
N GLY A 268 16.57 -26.79 -0.45
CA GLY A 268 15.68 -27.93 -0.52
C GLY A 268 15.41 -28.45 -1.93
N GLU A 269 14.67 -29.53 -2.02
CA GLU A 269 14.28 -30.17 -3.27
C GLU A 269 12.75 -29.99 -3.47
N TYR A 270 12.37 -29.81 -4.72
CA TYR A 270 10.98 -29.80 -5.13
C TYR A 270 10.64 -31.17 -5.71
N ASN A 271 9.82 -31.91 -5.00
CA ASN A 271 9.52 -33.30 -5.35
C ASN A 271 8.17 -33.46 -6.06
N TYR A 272 7.89 -32.57 -7.01
CA TYR A 272 6.71 -32.71 -7.85
C TYR A 272 7.09 -33.41 -9.16
N PHE A 273 6.29 -34.39 -9.55
CA PHE A 273 6.52 -35.21 -10.74
C PHE A 273 6.01 -34.55 -12.04
N ASP A 274 5.37 -33.40 -11.95
CA ASP A 274 4.85 -32.61 -13.08
C ASP A 274 5.88 -31.64 -13.67
N VAL A 275 7.06 -31.53 -13.08
CA VAL A 275 8.17 -30.70 -13.55
C VAL A 275 9.46 -31.51 -13.69
N ASN A 276 10.30 -31.10 -14.64
CA ASN A 276 11.58 -31.72 -14.89
C ASN A 276 12.70 -30.95 -14.19
N TYR A 277 13.52 -31.60 -13.39
CA TYR A 277 14.75 -31.01 -12.90
C TYR A 277 15.70 -30.70 -14.05
N VAL A 278 16.17 -29.45 -14.14
CA VAL A 278 17.09 -29.02 -15.19
C VAL A 278 18.53 -28.99 -14.70
N THR A 279 18.80 -28.21 -13.64
CA THR A 279 20.15 -28.08 -13.09
C THR A 279 20.09 -27.35 -11.73
N ASP A 280 21.20 -27.40 -11.01
CA ASP A 280 21.51 -26.55 -9.86
C ASP A 280 22.51 -25.46 -10.26
N VAL A 281 22.28 -24.24 -9.79
CA VAL A 281 23.19 -23.11 -9.97
C VAL A 281 23.48 -22.52 -8.60
N ASP A 282 24.60 -22.88 -8.03
CA ASP A 282 25.10 -22.37 -6.74
C ASP A 282 24.04 -22.45 -5.61
N GLY A 283 23.37 -23.61 -5.51
CA GLY A 283 22.33 -23.89 -4.53
C GLY A 283 20.93 -23.37 -4.90
N VAL A 284 20.73 -22.93 -6.14
CA VAL A 284 19.41 -22.65 -6.70
C VAL A 284 19.03 -23.73 -7.69
N ASN A 285 18.05 -24.55 -7.33
CA ASN A 285 17.51 -25.59 -8.20
C ASN A 285 16.58 -24.98 -9.25
N ILE A 286 16.74 -25.40 -10.50
CA ILE A 286 15.93 -25.00 -11.65
C ILE A 286 15.10 -26.18 -12.11
N TYR A 287 13.79 -25.97 -12.22
CA TYR A 287 12.84 -26.96 -12.76
C TYR A 287 12.11 -26.38 -13.96
N GLU A 288 11.78 -27.20 -14.94
CA GLU A 288 11.01 -26.85 -16.13
C GLU A 288 9.64 -27.55 -16.11
N ASN A 289 8.58 -26.77 -16.26
CA ASN A 289 7.24 -27.25 -16.57
C ASN A 289 7.14 -27.53 -18.08
N PRO A 290 7.07 -28.79 -18.51
CA PRO A 290 6.98 -29.13 -19.94
C PRO A 290 5.64 -28.78 -20.57
N TYR A 291 4.63 -28.48 -19.76
CA TYR A 291 3.26 -28.20 -20.19
C TYR A 291 2.95 -26.68 -20.27
N ALA A 292 3.94 -25.82 -20.10
CA ALA A 292 3.73 -24.38 -20.16
C ALA A 292 3.24 -23.92 -21.53
N LEU A 293 2.03 -23.37 -21.60
CA LEU A 293 1.45 -22.80 -22.80
C LEU A 293 2.05 -21.42 -23.12
N SER A 294 1.91 -20.97 -24.37
CA SER A 294 2.29 -19.61 -24.77
C SER A 294 1.39 -18.55 -24.10
N LEU A 295 1.80 -17.29 -24.18
CA LEU A 295 1.02 -16.14 -23.71
C LEU A 295 -0.41 -16.07 -24.26
N GLY A 296 -0.64 -16.65 -25.45
CA GLY A 296 -1.95 -16.77 -26.08
C GLY A 296 -2.09 -18.07 -26.85
N TYR A 297 -3.28 -18.65 -26.83
CA TYR A 297 -3.62 -19.90 -27.51
C TYR A 297 -5.11 -19.94 -27.84
N MET A 298 -5.49 -20.75 -28.86
CA MET A 298 -6.89 -20.88 -29.28
C MET A 298 -7.67 -21.76 -28.30
N VAL A 299 -8.90 -21.33 -28.04
CA VAL A 299 -9.89 -22.03 -27.22
C VAL A 299 -11.28 -21.96 -27.88
N ASN A 300 -12.24 -22.71 -27.39
CA ASN A 300 -13.63 -22.59 -27.80
C ASN A 300 -14.22 -21.24 -27.34
N ASN A 301 -15.15 -20.71 -28.13
CA ASN A 301 -15.85 -19.46 -27.81
C ASN A 301 -16.67 -19.56 -26.51
N ASP A 302 -17.05 -20.77 -26.10
CA ASP A 302 -17.82 -21.04 -24.90
C ASP A 302 -17.08 -20.57 -23.62
N LEU A 303 -15.75 -20.37 -23.69
CA LEU A 303 -14.98 -19.82 -22.56
C LEU A 303 -15.40 -18.39 -22.18
N LEU A 304 -16.10 -17.67 -23.05
CA LEU A 304 -16.69 -16.37 -22.70
C LEU A 304 -17.82 -16.48 -21.66
N ASP A 305 -18.41 -17.66 -21.50
CA ASP A 305 -19.44 -17.96 -20.50
C ASP A 305 -18.84 -18.45 -19.17
N TYR A 306 -17.53 -18.25 -18.96
CA TYR A 306 -16.87 -18.60 -17.69
C TYR A 306 -17.50 -17.85 -16.51
N ASP A 307 -17.90 -18.62 -15.48
CA ASP A 307 -18.50 -18.13 -14.24
C ASP A 307 -17.72 -18.66 -13.03
N GLY A 308 -16.86 -17.81 -12.44
CA GLY A 308 -16.07 -18.14 -11.25
C GLY A 308 -16.87 -18.30 -9.95
N THR A 309 -18.20 -18.10 -9.98
CA THR A 309 -19.03 -18.21 -8.77
C THR A 309 -19.52 -19.63 -8.48
N ILE A 310 -19.19 -20.61 -9.32
CA ILE A 310 -19.65 -21.99 -9.17
C ILE A 310 -18.72 -22.81 -8.26
N GLY A 311 -19.29 -23.45 -7.24
CA GLY A 311 -18.64 -24.48 -6.45
C GLY A 311 -17.38 -24.06 -5.68
N ASN A 312 -16.30 -24.79 -5.92
CA ASN A 312 -14.98 -24.55 -5.31
C ASN A 312 -13.90 -24.37 -6.42
N MET A 313 -12.64 -24.14 -6.05
CA MET A 313 -11.54 -23.91 -7.00
C MET A 313 -11.35 -25.08 -7.98
N PHE A 314 -11.64 -26.32 -7.62
CA PHE A 314 -11.57 -27.45 -8.54
C PHE A 314 -12.72 -27.42 -9.55
N ASP A 315 -13.90 -26.96 -9.13
CA ASP A 315 -15.06 -26.81 -10.02
C ASP A 315 -14.83 -25.70 -11.05
N THR A 316 -14.25 -24.56 -10.65
CA THR A 316 -13.91 -23.44 -11.54
C THR A 316 -12.81 -23.82 -12.53
N LEU A 317 -11.78 -24.57 -12.09
CA LEU A 317 -10.75 -25.12 -12.97
C LEU A 317 -11.34 -26.13 -13.99
N ASN A 318 -12.22 -27.02 -13.56
CA ASN A 318 -12.93 -27.94 -14.43
C ASN A 318 -13.82 -27.22 -15.43
N GLN A 319 -14.51 -26.17 -15.01
CA GLN A 319 -15.32 -25.34 -15.89
C GLN A 319 -14.45 -24.67 -16.96
N PHE A 320 -13.29 -24.08 -16.57
CA PHE A 320 -12.37 -23.49 -17.52
C PHE A 320 -11.94 -24.49 -18.60
N VAL A 321 -11.51 -25.68 -18.21
CA VAL A 321 -11.11 -26.75 -19.16
C VAL A 321 -12.28 -27.14 -20.05
N LYS A 322 -13.45 -27.38 -19.47
CA LYS A 322 -14.63 -27.79 -20.23
C LYS A 322 -15.05 -26.75 -21.27
N LEU A 323 -15.10 -25.49 -20.89
CA LEU A 323 -15.50 -24.40 -21.78
C LEU A 323 -14.42 -24.11 -22.83
N SER A 324 -13.14 -24.25 -22.51
CA SER A 324 -12.03 -23.99 -23.45
C SER A 324 -11.80 -25.12 -24.44
N THR A 325 -12.00 -26.38 -24.06
CA THR A 325 -11.59 -27.56 -24.85
C THR A 325 -12.72 -28.54 -25.14
N GLY A 326 -13.79 -28.56 -24.35
CA GLY A 326 -14.82 -29.59 -24.35
C GLY A 326 -14.50 -30.82 -23.49
N VAL A 327 -13.28 -30.93 -22.91
CA VAL A 327 -12.93 -32.01 -21.95
C VAL A 327 -13.71 -31.76 -20.66
N PRO A 328 -14.35 -32.78 -20.05
CA PRO A 328 -15.26 -32.58 -18.91
C PRO A 328 -14.63 -31.94 -17.68
N GLY A 329 -13.35 -32.19 -17.43
CA GLY A 329 -12.59 -31.67 -16.30
C GLY A 329 -11.37 -32.51 -16.01
N VAL A 330 -10.47 -32.00 -15.19
CA VAL A 330 -9.21 -32.65 -14.79
C VAL A 330 -9.15 -32.98 -13.30
N PHE A 331 -10.07 -32.43 -12.51
CA PHE A 331 -10.18 -32.73 -11.08
C PHE A 331 -11.44 -33.53 -10.81
N SER A 332 -11.30 -34.66 -10.11
CA SER A 332 -12.42 -35.48 -9.64
C SER A 332 -12.53 -35.38 -8.14
N GLN A 333 -13.63 -34.81 -7.65
CA GLN A 333 -13.84 -34.68 -6.21
C GLN A 333 -14.01 -36.05 -5.58
N LEU A 334 -13.31 -36.25 -4.45
CA LEU A 334 -13.37 -37.45 -3.64
C LEU A 334 -14.11 -37.15 -2.32
N TYR A 335 -14.81 -38.16 -1.82
CA TYR A 335 -15.51 -38.11 -0.53
C TYR A 335 -15.01 -39.24 0.37
N PRO A 336 -13.74 -39.13 0.86
CA PRO A 336 -13.18 -40.17 1.73
C PRO A 336 -13.89 -40.16 3.09
N GLU A 337 -13.85 -41.27 3.79
CA GLU A 337 -14.24 -41.33 5.20
C GLU A 337 -13.22 -40.55 6.02
N VAL A 338 -13.70 -39.47 6.71
CA VAL A 338 -12.83 -38.55 7.45
C VAL A 338 -12.90 -38.83 8.94
N THR A 339 -11.76 -39.16 9.53
CA THR A 339 -11.60 -39.24 10.99
C THR A 339 -11.29 -37.86 11.55
N MET A 340 -12.03 -37.46 12.58
CA MET A 340 -11.91 -36.14 13.24
C MET A 340 -11.26 -36.32 14.61
N TYR A 341 -10.24 -35.50 14.93
CA TYR A 341 -9.57 -35.51 16.22
C TYR A 341 -9.29 -34.10 16.73
N SER A 342 -9.56 -33.88 18.01
CA SER A 342 -9.15 -32.67 18.73
C SER A 342 -9.14 -32.91 20.23
N ASP A 343 -8.19 -32.26 20.92
CA ASP A 343 -8.15 -32.25 22.40
C ASP A 343 -9.12 -31.22 23.02
N ASN A 344 -9.43 -30.11 22.31
CA ASN A 344 -10.03 -28.92 22.87
C ASN A 344 -11.27 -28.43 22.11
N CYS A 345 -11.74 -29.20 21.12
CA CYS A 345 -12.89 -28.86 20.31
C CYS A 345 -13.86 -30.05 20.20
N GLU A 346 -15.15 -29.79 20.29
CA GLU A 346 -16.17 -30.69 19.77
C GLU A 346 -16.27 -30.47 18.27
N LEU A 347 -16.14 -31.55 17.49
CA LEU A 347 -16.21 -31.55 16.04
C LEU A 347 -17.48 -32.27 15.59
N SER A 348 -18.12 -31.76 14.53
CA SER A 348 -19.27 -32.40 13.91
C SER A 348 -19.26 -32.23 12.40
N HIS A 349 -19.85 -33.17 11.71
CA HIS A 349 -19.96 -33.23 10.26
C HIS A 349 -21.41 -33.58 9.89
N ASP A 350 -22.01 -32.82 8.99
CA ASP A 350 -23.45 -32.92 8.72
C ASP A 350 -23.80 -34.12 7.82
N SER A 351 -22.91 -34.54 6.93
CA SER A 351 -23.10 -35.70 6.04
C SER A 351 -21.77 -36.11 5.39
N ASP A 352 -21.66 -37.37 4.97
CA ASP A 352 -20.45 -37.93 4.32
C ASP A 352 -20.05 -37.22 3.02
N THR A 353 -20.95 -36.43 2.44
CA THR A 353 -20.68 -35.63 1.22
C THR A 353 -20.51 -34.14 1.50
N SER A 354 -20.58 -33.70 2.77
CA SER A 354 -20.33 -32.32 3.13
C SER A 354 -18.84 -32.01 3.13
N GLU A 355 -18.48 -30.87 2.60
CA GLU A 355 -17.11 -30.32 2.66
C GLU A 355 -16.85 -29.55 3.97
N TYR A 356 -17.90 -29.34 4.79
CA TYR A 356 -17.85 -28.48 5.96
C TYR A 356 -17.90 -29.26 7.26
N TYR A 357 -16.99 -28.91 8.15
CA TYR A 357 -16.81 -29.48 9.49
C TYR A 357 -17.02 -28.37 10.50
N SER A 358 -18.01 -28.50 11.36
CA SER A 358 -18.27 -27.55 12.43
C SER A 358 -17.40 -27.85 13.64
N TYR A 359 -16.88 -26.81 14.29
CA TYR A 359 -16.12 -26.93 15.53
C TYR A 359 -16.67 -25.99 16.60
N THR A 360 -16.61 -26.43 17.86
CA THR A 360 -16.93 -25.63 19.03
C THR A 360 -15.88 -25.86 20.10
N ARG A 361 -15.24 -24.80 20.57
CA ARG A 361 -14.20 -24.86 21.60
C ARG A 361 -14.82 -25.22 22.95
N THR A 362 -14.19 -26.15 23.66
CA THR A 362 -14.64 -26.63 24.97
C THR A 362 -14.04 -25.81 26.12
N ASP A 363 -12.91 -25.13 25.91
CA ASP A 363 -12.25 -24.29 26.89
C ASP A 363 -11.57 -23.05 26.24
N ASN A 364 -10.85 -22.24 27.03
CA ASN A 364 -10.12 -21.06 26.56
C ASN A 364 -8.71 -21.37 26.04
N SER A 365 -8.33 -22.62 25.92
CA SER A 365 -7.05 -23.03 25.36
C SER A 365 -7.03 -22.87 23.85
N LYS A 366 -5.87 -23.05 23.23
CA LYS A 366 -5.70 -23.04 21.80
C LYS A 366 -6.46 -24.23 21.20
N CYS A 367 -7.40 -23.96 20.29
CA CYS A 367 -8.13 -25.01 19.61
C CYS A 367 -7.38 -25.35 18.32
N ASP A 368 -6.76 -26.54 18.32
CA ASP A 368 -6.24 -27.13 17.09
C ASP A 368 -6.99 -28.46 16.89
N PHE A 369 -7.32 -28.79 15.64
CA PHE A 369 -7.96 -30.07 15.32
C PHE A 369 -7.44 -30.64 14.01
N GLN A 370 -7.63 -31.94 13.85
CA GLN A 370 -7.15 -32.69 12.71
C GLN A 370 -8.29 -33.40 12.00
N LEU A 371 -8.24 -33.40 10.68
CA LEU A 371 -9.09 -34.16 9.80
C LEU A 371 -8.19 -35.14 9.02
N SER A 372 -8.39 -36.43 9.16
CA SER A 372 -7.55 -37.47 8.54
C SER A 372 -8.39 -38.39 7.65
N PHE A 373 -7.86 -38.75 6.50
CA PHE A 373 -8.47 -39.73 5.59
C PHE A 373 -7.43 -40.64 4.96
N ASP A 374 -7.85 -41.84 4.61
CA ASP A 374 -7.02 -42.81 3.91
C ASP A 374 -7.24 -42.74 2.40
N VAL A 375 -6.16 -42.88 1.64
CA VAL A 375 -6.20 -42.99 0.19
C VAL A 375 -6.73 -44.39 -0.20
N THR A 376 -7.82 -44.39 -0.96
CA THR A 376 -8.50 -45.63 -1.38
C THR A 376 -8.12 -46.11 -2.76
N ASP A 377 -7.70 -45.21 -3.64
CA ASP A 377 -7.30 -45.51 -5.01
C ASP A 377 -5.91 -46.20 -5.04
N GLU A 378 -5.69 -47.09 -5.98
CA GLU A 378 -4.39 -47.78 -6.13
C GLU A 378 -3.24 -46.77 -6.22
N SER A 379 -3.44 -45.67 -6.92
CA SER A 379 -2.51 -44.54 -7.04
C SER A 379 -3.28 -43.29 -7.51
N ALA A 380 -3.07 -42.17 -6.87
CA ALA A 380 -3.72 -40.91 -7.21
C ALA A 380 -2.86 -39.69 -6.88
N ASP A 381 -2.93 -38.68 -7.71
CA ASP A 381 -2.45 -37.33 -7.39
C ASP A 381 -3.49 -36.59 -6.62
N ILE A 382 -3.24 -36.39 -5.36
CA ILE A 382 -4.20 -35.81 -4.42
C ILE A 382 -3.94 -34.31 -4.27
N TYR A 383 -4.99 -33.55 -4.51
CA TYR A 383 -5.09 -32.11 -4.22
C TYR A 383 -6.14 -31.87 -3.16
N ILE A 384 -5.89 -30.91 -2.29
CA ILE A 384 -6.88 -30.49 -1.30
C ILE A 384 -7.08 -28.97 -1.31
N LEU A 385 -8.26 -28.56 -0.85
CA LEU A 385 -8.56 -27.21 -0.44
C LEU A 385 -8.93 -27.25 1.04
N ALA A 386 -8.18 -26.52 1.87
CA ALA A 386 -8.38 -26.50 3.30
C ALA A 386 -8.43 -25.04 3.78
N ASN A 387 -9.59 -24.60 4.29
CA ASN A 387 -9.72 -23.26 4.85
C ASN A 387 -10.69 -23.25 6.05
N SER A 388 -10.62 -22.20 6.84
CA SER A 388 -11.61 -21.87 7.89
C SER A 388 -11.51 -20.40 8.25
N SER A 389 -12.63 -19.79 8.65
CA SER A 389 -12.60 -18.45 9.22
C SER A 389 -11.81 -18.48 10.52
N GLY A 390 -10.70 -17.78 10.56
CA GLY A 390 -9.95 -17.57 11.79
C GLY A 390 -8.82 -18.55 12.07
N ILE A 391 -8.46 -19.46 11.18
CA ILE A 391 -7.22 -20.21 11.29
C ILE A 391 -6.01 -19.31 11.06
N ASN A 392 -4.93 -19.65 11.76
CA ASN A 392 -3.63 -19.02 11.58
C ASN A 392 -2.76 -19.83 10.61
N LYS A 393 -2.90 -21.15 10.64
CA LYS A 393 -2.08 -22.10 9.91
C LYS A 393 -2.83 -23.40 9.64
N VAL A 394 -2.67 -23.96 8.43
CA VAL A 394 -2.98 -25.35 8.10
C VAL A 394 -1.65 -26.11 8.01
N ARG A 395 -1.56 -27.32 8.52
CA ARG A 395 -0.45 -28.25 8.30
C ARG A 395 -0.99 -29.50 7.65
N ILE A 396 -0.19 -30.08 6.76
CA ILE A 396 -0.55 -31.27 6.04
C ILE A 396 0.50 -32.34 6.33
N TYR A 397 0.06 -33.54 6.69
CA TYR A 397 0.92 -34.70 6.96
C TYR A 397 0.52 -35.84 6.04
N VAL A 398 1.49 -36.58 5.56
CA VAL A 398 1.31 -37.85 4.86
C VAL A 398 2.03 -38.93 5.68
N ASP A 399 1.30 -39.94 6.14
CA ASP A 399 1.80 -40.99 7.04
C ASP A 399 2.53 -40.44 8.29
N GLY A 400 2.09 -39.28 8.78
CA GLY A 400 2.64 -38.59 9.94
C GLY A 400 3.86 -37.70 9.65
N GLU A 401 4.36 -37.65 8.42
CA GLU A 401 5.43 -36.73 8.01
C GLU A 401 4.85 -35.39 7.50
N GLU A 402 5.26 -34.27 8.12
CA GLU A 402 4.80 -32.93 7.75
C GLU A 402 5.31 -32.55 6.36
N GLN A 403 4.38 -32.12 5.50
CA GLN A 403 4.68 -31.57 4.18
C GLN A 403 4.98 -30.08 4.32
N ASN A 404 6.03 -29.61 3.64
CA ASN A 404 6.45 -28.21 3.70
C ASN A 404 5.58 -27.33 2.81
N TYR A 405 4.62 -26.63 3.41
CA TYR A 405 3.87 -25.56 2.76
C TYR A 405 4.07 -24.25 3.53
N GLU A 406 4.44 -23.19 2.83
CA GLU A 406 4.73 -21.90 3.49
C GLU A 406 3.49 -21.06 3.78
N ARG A 407 2.46 -21.14 2.92
CA ARG A 407 1.25 -20.32 3.03
C ARG A 407 -0.01 -21.16 3.00
N LEU A 408 -1.09 -20.67 3.62
CA LEU A 408 -1.86 -21.63 4.40
C LEU A 408 -3.36 -21.37 4.38
N GLN A 409 -3.91 -20.62 3.41
CA GLN A 409 -5.36 -20.42 3.31
C GLN A 409 -5.75 -19.99 1.88
N ASN A 410 -6.97 -20.33 1.47
CA ASN A 410 -7.56 -19.90 0.20
C ASN A 410 -6.72 -20.23 -1.05
N GLN A 411 -6.20 -21.44 -1.10
CA GLN A 411 -5.43 -21.94 -2.22
C GLN A 411 -5.58 -23.45 -2.34
N THR A 412 -5.24 -24.02 -3.49
CA THR A 412 -5.12 -25.47 -3.64
C THR A 412 -3.77 -25.96 -3.09
N TYR A 413 -3.74 -27.19 -2.59
CA TYR A 413 -2.52 -27.85 -2.16
C TYR A 413 -2.35 -29.18 -2.90
N HIS A 414 -1.22 -29.37 -3.56
CA HIS A 414 -0.84 -30.69 -4.08
C HIS A 414 -0.21 -31.52 -2.96
N VAL A 415 -0.94 -32.48 -2.44
CA VAL A 415 -0.45 -33.33 -1.35
C VAL A 415 0.62 -34.30 -1.84
N GLY A 416 0.52 -34.75 -3.09
CA GLY A 416 1.48 -35.63 -3.75
C GLY A 416 0.84 -36.75 -4.54
N HIS A 417 1.70 -37.55 -5.15
CA HIS A 417 1.32 -38.82 -5.76
C HIS A 417 1.25 -39.88 -4.67
N LEU A 418 0.05 -40.25 -4.27
CA LEU A 418 -0.19 -41.14 -3.14
C LEU A 418 -0.69 -42.52 -3.62
N VAL A 419 -0.41 -43.53 -2.82
CA VAL A 419 -0.84 -44.93 -3.08
C VAL A 419 -1.84 -45.38 -2.02
N GLN A 420 -2.60 -46.41 -2.35
CA GLN A 420 -3.62 -46.97 -1.47
C GLN A 420 -3.04 -47.32 -0.08
N GLY A 421 -3.75 -46.92 0.95
CA GLY A 421 -3.41 -47.14 2.35
C GLY A 421 -2.55 -46.09 3.01
N GLN A 422 -2.09 -45.04 2.26
CA GLN A 422 -1.46 -43.89 2.87
C GLN A 422 -2.52 -42.99 3.54
N THR A 423 -2.17 -42.39 4.67
CA THR A 423 -3.06 -41.53 5.44
C THR A 423 -2.65 -40.06 5.28
N VAL A 424 -3.59 -39.23 4.87
CA VAL A 424 -3.42 -37.78 4.83
C VAL A 424 -4.09 -37.15 6.06
N THR A 425 -3.35 -36.33 6.80
CA THR A 425 -3.87 -35.57 7.94
C THR A 425 -3.73 -34.07 7.71
N VAL A 426 -4.83 -33.35 7.85
CA VAL A 426 -4.90 -31.89 7.74
C VAL A 426 -5.17 -31.29 9.12
N GLU A 427 -4.19 -30.57 9.66
CA GLU A 427 -4.27 -29.92 10.96
C GLU A 427 -4.62 -28.44 10.81
N TYR A 428 -5.70 -28.02 11.46
CA TYR A 428 -6.16 -26.64 11.52
C TYR A 428 -5.69 -25.99 12.82
N CYS A 429 -4.77 -25.02 12.71
CA CYS A 429 -4.18 -24.34 13.86
C CYS A 429 -4.77 -22.96 14.04
N PHE A 430 -5.31 -22.64 15.20
CA PHE A 430 -5.97 -21.36 15.51
C PHE A 430 -5.09 -20.44 16.36
N GLN A 431 -5.30 -19.12 16.22
CA GLN A 431 -4.74 -18.16 17.17
C GLN A 431 -5.56 -18.17 18.47
N SER A 432 -4.89 -17.94 19.62
CA SER A 432 -5.49 -17.97 20.96
C SER A 432 -6.64 -16.97 21.21
N SER A 433 -6.88 -16.01 20.30
CA SER A 433 -7.90 -14.94 20.42
C SER A 433 -9.15 -15.15 19.57
N GLN A 434 -9.32 -16.32 18.97
CA GLN A 434 -10.31 -16.55 17.93
C GLN A 434 -11.68 -17.03 18.43
N ALA A 435 -12.68 -17.00 17.52
CA ALA A 435 -14.06 -17.34 17.82
C ALA A 435 -14.22 -18.69 18.54
N ASN A 436 -15.21 -18.78 19.43
CA ASN A 436 -15.47 -20.00 20.20
C ASN A 436 -16.05 -21.15 19.37
N SER A 437 -16.57 -20.86 18.18
CA SER A 437 -17.13 -21.84 17.23
C SER A 437 -17.01 -21.33 15.80
N GLY A 438 -17.02 -22.24 14.85
CA GLY A 438 -16.94 -21.91 13.43
C GLY A 438 -17.06 -23.15 12.55
N SER A 439 -16.71 -22.99 11.26
CA SER A 439 -16.71 -24.03 10.27
C SER A 439 -15.37 -24.06 9.55
N ALA A 440 -14.82 -25.25 9.40
CA ALA A 440 -13.69 -25.55 8.53
C ALA A 440 -14.19 -26.23 7.25
N ARG A 441 -13.51 -25.99 6.14
CA ARG A 441 -13.79 -26.64 4.85
C ARG A 441 -12.62 -27.52 4.49
N LEU A 442 -12.88 -28.74 4.07
CA LEU A 442 -11.92 -29.66 3.46
C LEU A 442 -12.55 -30.23 2.19
N VAL A 443 -11.92 -29.95 1.06
CA VAL A 443 -12.23 -30.58 -0.22
C VAL A 443 -11.08 -31.45 -0.62
N VAL A 444 -11.33 -32.69 -1.01
CA VAL A 444 -10.31 -33.63 -1.50
C VAL A 444 -10.61 -33.91 -2.97
N SER A 445 -9.60 -33.82 -3.82
CA SER A 445 -9.74 -34.08 -5.25
C SER A 445 -8.55 -34.87 -5.79
N SER A 446 -8.81 -35.77 -6.73
CA SER A 446 -7.76 -36.45 -7.51
C SER A 446 -7.59 -35.74 -8.86
N PHE A 447 -6.34 -35.65 -9.33
CA PHE A 447 -6.00 -35.09 -10.63
C PHE A 447 -5.97 -36.19 -11.69
N ASN A 448 -6.70 -36.00 -12.79
CA ASN A 448 -6.79 -36.94 -13.89
C ASN A 448 -5.82 -36.52 -15.01
N TRP A 449 -4.70 -37.23 -15.10
CA TRP A 449 -3.65 -36.98 -16.09
C TRP A 449 -4.11 -37.19 -17.52
N ASP A 450 -4.92 -38.21 -17.82
CA ASP A 450 -5.39 -38.47 -19.18
C ASP A 450 -6.26 -37.32 -19.68
N SER A 451 -7.17 -36.80 -18.84
CA SER A 451 -7.99 -35.63 -19.13
C SER A 451 -7.15 -34.37 -19.28
N PHE A 452 -6.12 -34.20 -18.42
CA PHE A 452 -5.21 -33.05 -18.51
C PHE A 452 -4.43 -33.09 -19.84
N LEU A 453 -3.81 -34.22 -20.18
CA LEU A 453 -3.05 -34.36 -21.42
C LEU A 453 -3.93 -34.16 -22.65
N GLN A 454 -5.17 -34.66 -22.64
CA GLN A 454 -6.13 -34.40 -23.71
C GLN A 454 -6.45 -32.91 -23.85
N ALA A 455 -6.69 -32.21 -22.75
CA ALA A 455 -6.93 -30.79 -22.76
C ALA A 455 -5.70 -29.99 -23.23
N TYR A 456 -4.50 -30.38 -22.73
CA TYR A 456 -3.24 -29.77 -23.12
C TYR A 456 -2.96 -29.93 -24.63
N ASP A 457 -3.18 -31.11 -25.20
CA ASP A 457 -2.99 -31.34 -26.64
C ASP A 457 -3.88 -30.43 -27.49
N ILE A 458 -5.12 -30.20 -27.05
CA ILE A 458 -6.03 -29.28 -27.73
C ILE A 458 -5.52 -27.82 -27.62
N LEU A 459 -5.15 -27.38 -26.42
CA LEU A 459 -4.73 -25.99 -26.17
C LEU A 459 -3.36 -25.68 -26.78
N SER A 460 -2.47 -26.66 -26.83
CA SER A 460 -1.12 -26.50 -27.38
C SER A 460 -1.06 -26.55 -28.91
N ALA A 461 -2.12 -27.03 -29.56
CA ALA A 461 -2.14 -27.20 -31.01
C ALA A 461 -2.01 -25.87 -31.78
N GLN A 462 -2.60 -24.78 -31.26
CA GLN A 462 -2.59 -23.46 -31.92
C GLN A 462 -2.23 -22.39 -30.90
N GLN A 463 -0.94 -22.04 -30.85
CA GLN A 463 -0.39 -21.06 -29.92
C GLN A 463 0.18 -19.85 -30.64
N MET A 464 0.07 -18.68 -30.01
CA MET A 464 0.63 -17.43 -30.49
C MET A 464 2.16 -17.42 -30.31
N LEU A 465 2.89 -17.25 -31.40
CA LEU A 465 4.33 -17.00 -31.36
C LEU A 465 4.56 -15.52 -30.99
N VAL A 466 5.03 -15.26 -29.80
CA VAL A 466 5.33 -13.90 -29.33
C VAL A 466 6.67 -13.44 -29.94
N GLY A 467 6.60 -12.45 -30.84
CA GLY A 467 7.79 -11.89 -31.50
C GLY A 467 8.40 -10.71 -30.76
N LYS A 468 7.59 -9.94 -30.03
CA LYS A 468 8.06 -8.79 -29.25
C LYS A 468 7.17 -8.56 -28.04
N MET A 469 7.80 -8.41 -26.88
CA MET A 469 7.14 -8.05 -25.62
C MET A 469 7.92 -6.95 -24.90
N LYS A 470 7.22 -5.92 -24.48
CA LYS A 470 7.72 -4.81 -23.64
C LYS A 470 6.60 -4.35 -22.72
N ASP A 471 6.93 -3.54 -21.73
CA ASP A 471 5.93 -2.92 -20.86
C ASP A 471 4.89 -2.17 -21.70
N GLY A 472 3.62 -2.57 -21.57
CA GLY A 472 2.51 -2.01 -22.31
C GLY A 472 2.46 -2.32 -23.81
N TYR A 473 3.26 -3.29 -24.31
CA TYR A 473 3.25 -3.67 -25.73
C TYR A 473 3.56 -5.15 -25.91
N VAL A 474 2.67 -5.85 -26.62
CA VAL A 474 2.88 -7.24 -27.05
C VAL A 474 2.58 -7.34 -28.53
N LYS A 475 3.43 -8.03 -29.27
CA LYS A 475 3.21 -8.39 -30.68
C LYS A 475 3.47 -9.87 -30.89
N GLY A 476 2.49 -10.55 -31.47
CA GLY A 476 2.56 -11.97 -31.79
C GLY A 476 2.08 -12.30 -33.20
N TYR A 477 2.37 -13.52 -33.61
CA TYR A 477 1.99 -14.10 -34.89
C TYR A 477 1.28 -15.41 -34.64
N MET A 478 0.25 -15.69 -35.40
CA MET A 478 -0.53 -16.90 -35.26
C MET A 478 -1.12 -17.35 -36.58
N THR A 479 -1.08 -18.65 -36.87
CA THR A 479 -1.84 -19.29 -37.92
C THR A 479 -3.03 -20.00 -37.29
N ILE A 480 -4.22 -19.71 -37.75
CA ILE A 480 -5.49 -20.22 -37.21
C ILE A 480 -6.15 -21.12 -38.25
N ASP A 481 -6.29 -22.41 -37.91
CA ASP A 481 -6.90 -23.40 -38.80
C ASP A 481 -8.43 -23.39 -38.70
N TYR A 482 -8.98 -23.09 -37.52
CA TYR A 482 -10.41 -23.03 -37.23
C TYR A 482 -10.75 -21.74 -36.46
N PRO A 483 -11.86 -21.05 -36.81
CA PRO A 483 -12.25 -19.84 -36.11
C PRO A 483 -12.59 -20.16 -34.66
N GLY A 484 -12.21 -19.28 -33.76
CA GLY A 484 -12.40 -19.47 -32.31
C GLY A 484 -12.03 -18.25 -31.49
N LEU A 485 -11.80 -18.46 -30.24
CA LEU A 485 -11.38 -17.44 -29.28
C LEU A 485 -9.87 -17.58 -29.05
N LEU A 486 -9.11 -16.54 -29.32
CA LEU A 486 -7.76 -16.42 -28.79
C LEU A 486 -7.87 -15.99 -27.32
N PHE A 487 -7.59 -16.89 -26.39
CA PHE A 487 -7.37 -16.54 -24.99
C PHE A 487 -5.93 -16.07 -24.79
N THR A 488 -5.73 -15.06 -23.98
CA THR A 488 -4.40 -14.63 -23.56
C THR A 488 -4.31 -14.56 -22.05
N SER A 489 -3.18 -14.93 -21.46
CA SER A 489 -2.90 -14.71 -20.04
C SER A 489 -2.43 -13.28 -19.76
N ILE A 490 -2.85 -12.29 -20.55
CA ILE A 490 -2.63 -10.86 -20.35
C ILE A 490 -3.77 -10.32 -19.49
N PRO A 491 -3.51 -9.77 -18.30
CA PRO A 491 -4.53 -9.14 -17.48
C PRO A 491 -5.24 -8.01 -18.22
N TYR A 492 -6.57 -8.02 -18.16
CA TYR A 492 -7.38 -6.98 -18.79
C TYR A 492 -7.36 -5.68 -17.99
N ASP A 493 -7.22 -4.59 -18.72
CA ASP A 493 -7.48 -3.22 -18.25
C ASP A 493 -8.05 -2.39 -19.40
N LYS A 494 -8.88 -1.40 -19.09
CA LYS A 494 -9.51 -0.50 -20.08
C LYS A 494 -8.52 0.30 -20.93
N GLY A 495 -7.25 0.35 -20.54
CA GLY A 495 -6.16 1.00 -21.28
C GLY A 495 -5.64 0.17 -22.44
N TRP A 496 -5.95 -1.11 -22.51
CA TRP A 496 -5.54 -1.95 -23.64
C TRP A 496 -6.30 -1.65 -24.93
N THR A 497 -5.60 -1.71 -26.03
CA THR A 497 -6.16 -1.68 -27.38
C THR A 497 -5.53 -2.81 -28.17
N ALA A 498 -6.35 -3.67 -28.77
CA ALA A 498 -5.92 -4.74 -29.66
C ALA A 498 -5.94 -4.29 -31.13
N TYR A 499 -4.99 -4.81 -31.89
CA TYR A 499 -4.94 -4.70 -33.33
C TYR A 499 -4.71 -6.08 -33.93
N VAL A 500 -5.51 -6.43 -34.97
CA VAL A 500 -5.33 -7.63 -35.76
C VAL A 500 -5.06 -7.17 -37.19
N ASP A 501 -3.93 -7.57 -37.76
CA ASP A 501 -3.49 -7.19 -39.11
C ASP A 501 -3.47 -5.66 -39.33
N GLY A 502 -3.03 -4.95 -38.27
CA GLY A 502 -2.93 -3.49 -38.24
C GLY A 502 -4.25 -2.73 -38.07
N LYS A 503 -5.39 -3.42 -37.98
CA LYS A 503 -6.70 -2.82 -37.77
C LYS A 503 -7.08 -2.95 -36.29
N LYS A 504 -7.66 -1.88 -35.71
CA LYS A 504 -8.19 -1.92 -34.35
C LYS A 504 -9.26 -3.00 -34.23
N TYR A 505 -9.17 -3.79 -33.15
CA TYR A 505 -10.02 -4.94 -32.92
C TYR A 505 -10.71 -4.85 -31.56
N GLU A 506 -11.88 -5.45 -31.44
CA GLU A 506 -12.63 -5.49 -30.20
C GLU A 506 -12.00 -6.49 -29.25
N ILE A 507 -11.93 -6.13 -27.96
CA ILE A 507 -11.42 -6.99 -26.88
C ILE A 507 -12.61 -7.59 -26.16
N ASP A 508 -12.71 -8.92 -26.18
CA ASP A 508 -13.53 -9.71 -25.27
C ASP A 508 -12.71 -10.02 -24.00
N THR A 509 -13.36 -10.46 -22.91
CA THR A 509 -12.69 -10.82 -21.67
C THR A 509 -13.20 -12.16 -21.14
N VAL A 510 -12.31 -12.92 -20.49
CA VAL A 510 -12.66 -14.12 -19.74
C VAL A 510 -12.62 -13.76 -18.26
N GLY A 511 -13.73 -13.99 -17.54
CA GLY A 511 -13.88 -13.63 -16.12
C GLY A 511 -13.66 -12.14 -15.82
N ASN A 512 -13.82 -11.23 -16.79
CA ASN A 512 -13.40 -9.82 -16.73
C ASN A 512 -11.91 -9.61 -16.39
N ALA A 513 -11.13 -10.67 -16.35
CA ALA A 513 -9.76 -10.71 -15.83
C ALA A 513 -8.69 -10.79 -16.93
N PHE A 514 -8.93 -11.58 -17.97
CA PHE A 514 -7.97 -11.82 -19.06
C PHE A 514 -8.49 -11.39 -20.41
N ILE A 515 -7.57 -10.93 -21.27
CA ILE A 515 -7.91 -10.49 -22.65
C ILE A 515 -8.18 -11.69 -23.55
N ALA A 516 -9.25 -11.60 -24.33
CA ALA A 516 -9.57 -12.55 -25.41
C ALA A 516 -9.98 -11.83 -26.70
N LEU A 517 -9.77 -12.48 -27.86
CA LEU A 517 -10.15 -11.98 -29.19
C LEU A 517 -10.83 -13.08 -30.01
N LYS A 518 -11.97 -12.81 -30.62
CA LYS A 518 -12.60 -13.72 -31.56
C LYS A 518 -11.90 -13.63 -32.92
N LEU A 519 -11.23 -14.68 -33.36
CA LEU A 519 -10.43 -14.66 -34.57
C LEU A 519 -10.98 -15.62 -35.63
N ALA A 520 -10.85 -15.23 -36.89
CA ALA A 520 -11.17 -16.07 -38.05
C ALA A 520 -9.96 -16.95 -38.40
N THR A 521 -10.17 -17.87 -39.35
CA THR A 521 -9.08 -18.65 -39.94
C THR A 521 -8.14 -17.78 -40.77
N GLY A 522 -6.84 -18.10 -40.75
CA GLY A 522 -5.82 -17.39 -41.52
C GLY A 522 -4.54 -17.11 -40.70
N GLU A 523 -3.61 -16.42 -41.34
CA GLU A 523 -2.41 -15.91 -40.68
C GLU A 523 -2.68 -14.51 -40.16
N HIS A 524 -2.41 -14.29 -38.89
CA HIS A 524 -2.69 -13.04 -38.19
C HIS A 524 -1.48 -12.47 -37.51
N VAL A 525 -1.35 -11.15 -37.58
CA VAL A 525 -0.43 -10.35 -36.74
C VAL A 525 -1.26 -9.66 -35.67
N ILE A 526 -1.00 -10.02 -34.41
CA ILE A 526 -1.77 -9.57 -33.28
C ILE A 526 -0.91 -8.62 -32.47
N GLU A 527 -1.41 -7.42 -32.16
CA GLU A 527 -0.71 -6.43 -31.36
C GLU A 527 -1.62 -5.94 -30.23
N PHE A 528 -1.09 -5.91 -29.00
CA PHE A 528 -1.71 -5.27 -27.85
C PHE A 528 -0.88 -4.05 -27.46
N ARG A 529 -1.56 -2.90 -27.28
CA ARG A 529 -0.95 -1.63 -26.87
C ARG A 529 -1.69 -1.06 -25.68
N TYR A 530 -0.95 -0.79 -24.61
CA TYR A 530 -1.50 -0.24 -23.37
C TYR A 530 -1.24 1.25 -23.26
N PHE A 531 -2.26 1.98 -22.89
CA PHE A 531 -2.15 3.39 -22.51
C PHE A 531 -3.06 3.65 -21.30
N PRO A 532 -2.50 4.11 -20.14
CA PRO A 532 -3.26 4.23 -18.91
C PRO A 532 -4.52 5.10 -19.08
N PRO A 533 -5.69 4.63 -18.63
CA PRO A 533 -6.92 5.40 -18.66
C PRO A 533 -6.78 6.72 -17.92
N GLY A 534 -7.30 7.80 -18.50
CA GLY A 534 -7.25 9.13 -17.89
C GLY A 534 -5.91 9.89 -18.01
N LEU A 535 -4.79 9.22 -18.33
CA LEU A 535 -3.46 9.87 -18.40
C LEU A 535 -3.45 11.03 -19.41
N LYS A 536 -4.06 10.87 -20.59
CA LYS A 536 -4.13 11.93 -21.60
C LYS A 536 -4.86 13.18 -21.08
N LEU A 537 -6.00 12.97 -20.43
CA LEU A 537 -6.76 14.07 -19.82
C LEU A 537 -5.98 14.71 -18.66
N GLY A 538 -5.36 13.90 -17.82
CA GLY A 538 -4.51 14.36 -16.71
C GLY A 538 -3.34 15.23 -17.18
N LEU A 539 -2.66 14.81 -18.25
CA LEU A 539 -1.58 15.61 -18.85
C LEU A 539 -2.09 16.96 -19.37
N ILE A 540 -3.21 16.99 -20.10
CA ILE A 540 -3.81 18.22 -20.62
C ILE A 540 -4.14 19.17 -19.46
N LEU A 541 -4.79 18.69 -18.41
CA LEU A 541 -5.14 19.49 -17.23
C LEU A 541 -3.89 19.99 -16.51
N THR A 542 -2.88 19.17 -16.35
CA THR A 542 -1.60 19.53 -15.71
C THR A 542 -0.93 20.67 -16.48
N PHE A 543 -0.80 20.56 -17.80
CA PHE A 543 -0.21 21.63 -18.62
C PHE A 543 -1.04 22.92 -18.58
N ALA A 544 -2.37 22.83 -18.60
CA ALA A 544 -3.24 23.99 -18.45
C ALA A 544 -3.05 24.68 -17.08
N CYS A 545 -2.94 23.90 -16.00
CA CYS A 545 -2.65 24.43 -14.67
C CYS A 545 -1.25 25.07 -14.59
N TRP A 546 -0.24 24.50 -15.20
CA TRP A 546 1.10 25.10 -15.25
C TRP A 546 1.11 26.43 -16.00
N ILE A 547 0.41 26.52 -17.14
CA ILE A 547 0.26 27.76 -17.89
C ILE A 547 -0.46 28.82 -17.04
N LEU A 548 -1.57 28.45 -16.39
CA LEU A 548 -2.32 29.35 -15.50
C LEU A 548 -1.44 29.83 -14.33
N PHE A 549 -0.71 28.93 -13.69
CA PHE A 549 0.20 29.26 -12.60
C PHE A 549 1.29 30.24 -13.06
N GLY A 550 1.94 29.97 -14.20
CA GLY A 550 2.93 30.88 -14.78
C GLY A 550 2.37 32.26 -15.10
N PHE A 551 1.13 32.31 -15.63
CA PHE A 551 0.42 33.58 -15.87
C PHE A 551 0.15 34.36 -14.57
N LEU A 552 -0.34 33.68 -13.53
CA LEU A 552 -0.61 34.31 -12.23
C LEU A 552 0.68 34.83 -11.58
N CYS A 553 1.76 34.05 -11.59
CA CYS A 553 3.06 34.48 -11.09
C CYS A 553 3.61 35.69 -11.87
N GLY A 554 3.51 35.66 -13.20
CA GLY A 554 3.93 36.76 -14.06
C GLY A 554 3.12 38.03 -13.77
N ARG A 555 1.81 37.90 -13.60
CA ARG A 555 0.91 39.03 -13.24
C ARG A 555 1.30 39.63 -11.88
N THR A 556 1.54 38.79 -10.86
CA THR A 556 1.95 39.24 -9.52
C THR A 556 3.31 39.98 -9.58
N GLN A 557 4.28 39.44 -10.31
CA GLN A 557 5.57 40.13 -10.49
C GLN A 557 5.45 41.45 -11.22
N LEU A 558 4.56 41.53 -12.23
CA LEU A 558 4.31 42.78 -12.96
C LEU A 558 3.63 43.82 -12.06
N GLN A 559 2.66 43.42 -11.24
CA GLN A 559 2.00 44.30 -10.25
C GLN A 559 3.04 44.82 -9.24
N ASN A 560 3.85 43.97 -8.65
CA ASN A 560 4.90 44.36 -7.71
C ASN A 560 5.94 45.34 -8.35
N ARG A 561 6.29 45.15 -9.63
CA ARG A 561 7.16 46.08 -10.36
C ARG A 561 6.48 47.45 -10.61
N LEU A 562 5.19 47.46 -10.95
CA LEU A 562 4.43 48.68 -11.17
C LEU A 562 4.24 49.47 -9.87
N GLU A 563 3.96 48.80 -8.77
CA GLU A 563 3.85 49.42 -7.43
C GLU A 563 5.20 49.94 -6.94
N GLY A 564 6.28 49.19 -7.13
CA GLY A 564 7.64 49.66 -6.86
C GLY A 564 8.06 50.89 -7.70
N ALA A 565 7.65 50.93 -8.97
CA ALA A 565 7.90 52.07 -9.85
C ALA A 565 7.05 53.31 -9.45
N ALA A 566 5.81 53.08 -8.99
CA ALA A 566 4.93 54.15 -8.49
C ALA A 566 5.44 54.75 -7.17
N SER A 567 5.94 53.91 -6.24
CA SER A 567 6.56 54.35 -4.99
C SER A 567 7.89 55.08 -5.23
N GLY A 568 8.69 54.63 -6.18
CA GLY A 568 9.93 55.30 -6.61
C GLY A 568 9.67 56.68 -7.24
N LYS A 569 8.56 56.86 -8.01
CA LYS A 569 8.15 58.15 -8.55
C LYS A 569 7.63 59.11 -7.46
N ARG A 570 6.94 58.58 -6.46
CA ARG A 570 6.51 59.40 -5.29
C ARG A 570 7.73 59.88 -4.49
N ARG A 571 8.71 59.05 -4.21
CA ARG A 571 9.95 59.44 -3.54
C ARG A 571 10.79 60.43 -4.36
N ARG A 572 10.82 60.35 -5.70
CA ARG A 572 11.50 61.36 -6.55
C ARG A 572 10.73 62.70 -6.60
N ARG A 573 9.39 62.71 -6.58
CA ARG A 573 8.60 63.95 -6.54
C ARG A 573 8.69 64.66 -5.19
N SER A 574 8.80 63.94 -4.07
CA SER A 574 9.02 64.56 -2.76
C SER A 574 10.46 65.13 -2.63
N ARG A 575 11.45 64.52 -3.31
CA ARG A 575 12.84 65.00 -3.32
C ARG A 575 13.12 66.16 -4.31
N SER A 576 12.27 66.39 -5.29
CA SER A 576 12.42 67.50 -6.25
C SER A 576 11.66 68.76 -5.83
N GLY A 577 10.97 68.79 -4.70
CA GLY A 577 10.26 69.93 -4.16
C GLY A 577 10.96 70.70 -3.00
N GLU A 578 12.09 70.18 -2.52
CA GLU A 578 12.86 70.81 -1.42
C GLU A 578 14.31 70.93 -1.79
N ILE A 579 14.67 71.93 -2.54
CA ILE A 579 16.00 72.53 -2.54
C ILE A 579 15.80 74.04 -2.49
N SER A 580 15.75 74.64 -1.29
CA SER A 580 16.25 75.96 -0.96
C SER A 580 16.54 76.01 0.55
N ASP A 581 17.81 76.12 0.85
CA ASP A 581 18.44 76.74 2.01
C ASP A 581 17.97 76.37 3.42
N VAL A 582 18.63 75.31 4.00
CA VAL A 582 18.81 75.26 5.47
C VAL A 582 20.21 74.70 5.74
N GLU A 583 21.00 75.37 6.54
CA GLU A 583 22.33 75.04 6.99
C GLU A 583 22.32 73.77 7.93
N PRO A 584 23.45 73.00 8.03
CA PRO A 584 23.47 71.68 8.68
C PRO A 584 23.56 71.64 10.22
N SER A 585 23.12 72.66 10.94
CA SER A 585 23.35 72.73 12.39
C SER A 585 22.17 72.45 13.32
N ASP A 586 20.96 72.13 12.81
CA ASP A 586 19.79 71.99 13.68
C ASP A 586 18.97 70.70 13.42
N ILE A 587 19.60 69.52 13.61
CA ILE A 587 18.86 68.28 13.74
C ILE A 587 18.63 68.00 15.23
N ILE A 588 17.45 68.39 15.71
CA ILE A 588 16.91 68.00 16.99
C ILE A 588 16.19 66.65 16.80
N GLU A 589 16.67 65.59 17.45
CA GLU A 589 15.92 64.32 17.58
C GLU A 589 14.63 64.57 18.39
N VAL A 590 13.49 64.54 17.72
CA VAL A 590 12.17 64.68 18.37
C VAL A 590 11.70 63.28 18.80
N SER A 591 11.57 63.09 20.11
CA SER A 591 10.95 61.87 20.69
C SER A 591 9.46 61.79 20.30
N LYS A 592 8.94 60.59 20.08
CA LYS A 592 7.54 60.29 19.74
C LYS A 592 6.50 60.76 20.80
N ASP A 593 6.96 61.23 21.96
CA ASP A 593 6.12 61.67 23.08
C ASP A 593 6.10 63.19 23.24
N ASP A 594 6.55 63.97 22.23
CA ASP A 594 6.57 65.41 22.32
C ASP A 594 5.15 66.00 22.12
N GLU A 595 4.62 66.60 23.16
CA GLU A 595 3.26 67.24 23.20
C GLU A 595 3.06 68.34 22.18
N ARG A 596 4.09 68.81 21.47
CA ARG A 596 4.06 69.87 20.44
C ARG A 596 3.69 69.39 19.05
N LEU A 597 3.46 68.09 18.83
CA LEU A 597 3.03 67.54 17.54
C LEU A 597 1.54 67.81 17.27
N PRO A 598 1.15 68.31 16.07
CA PRO A 598 -0.24 68.56 15.70
C PRO A 598 -1.09 67.26 15.81
N LYS A 599 -2.32 67.40 16.31
CA LYS A 599 -3.27 66.26 16.50
C LYS A 599 -3.55 65.46 15.22
N SER A 600 -3.34 66.04 14.04
CA SER A 600 -3.48 65.31 12.75
C SER A 600 -2.43 64.23 12.53
N VAL A 601 -1.23 64.38 13.08
CA VAL A 601 -0.14 63.37 12.95
C VAL A 601 -0.31 62.25 13.97
N ARG A 602 -0.99 62.51 15.11
CA ARG A 602 -1.33 61.47 16.11
C ARG A 602 -2.41 60.50 15.63
N ASN A 603 -3.37 60.99 14.83
CA ASN A 603 -4.49 60.14 14.36
C ASN A 603 -4.17 59.26 13.17
N GLU A 604 -3.11 59.52 12.38
CA GLU A 604 -2.66 58.64 11.31
C GLU A 604 -1.90 57.42 11.83
N ALA A 605 -1.36 57.46 13.04
CA ALA A 605 -0.68 56.33 13.67
C ALA A 605 -1.63 55.29 14.28
N GLU A 606 -2.92 55.61 14.47
CA GLU A 606 -3.93 54.70 15.05
C GLU A 606 -4.76 53.93 14.00
N GLN A 607 -4.61 54.21 12.70
CA GLN A 607 -5.42 53.56 11.64
C GLN A 607 -4.70 52.52 10.77
N SER A 608 -3.44 52.18 11.07
CA SER A 608 -2.68 51.19 10.28
C SER A 608 -2.50 49.89 11.04
N THR A 609 -3.55 49.08 11.12
CA THR A 609 -3.49 47.80 11.87
C THR A 609 -3.12 46.57 11.03
N ASP A 610 -3.04 46.63 9.71
CA ASP A 610 -2.70 45.48 8.86
C ASP A 610 -1.25 45.50 8.32
N ASP A 611 -0.64 46.67 8.15
CA ASP A 611 0.76 46.77 7.69
C ASP A 611 1.80 46.54 8.80
N ASP A 612 1.44 46.78 10.06
CA ASP A 612 2.36 46.57 11.21
C ASP A 612 2.55 45.09 11.56
N TYR A 613 1.60 44.22 11.24
CA TYR A 613 1.74 42.80 11.49
C TYR A 613 2.86 42.17 10.63
N TYR A 614 2.88 42.47 9.34
CA TYR A 614 3.90 41.95 8.43
C TYR A 614 5.27 42.62 8.59
N LYS A 615 5.31 43.90 8.94
CA LYS A 615 6.57 44.59 9.27
C LYS A 615 7.25 44.05 10.52
N HIS A 616 6.48 43.69 11.52
CA HIS A 616 7.02 43.11 12.77
C HIS A 616 7.56 41.71 12.54
N VAL A 617 6.95 40.92 11.65
CA VAL A 617 7.44 39.62 11.24
C VAL A 617 8.72 39.73 10.40
N ASP A 618 8.77 40.71 9.47
CA ASP A 618 9.96 40.96 8.63
C ASP A 618 11.15 41.53 9.44
N GLU A 619 10.93 42.34 10.47
CA GLU A 619 11.97 42.80 11.37
C GLU A 619 12.54 41.67 12.24
N ILE A 620 11.66 40.78 12.75
CA ILE A 620 12.10 39.62 13.54
C ILE A 620 12.88 38.63 12.66
N LEU A 621 12.44 38.40 11.43
CA LEU A 621 13.14 37.52 10.49
C LEU A 621 14.47 38.13 10.04
N LYS A 622 14.57 39.44 9.80
CA LYS A 622 15.85 40.10 9.50
C LYS A 622 16.84 40.01 10.66
N ASP A 623 16.39 40.23 11.89
CA ASP A 623 17.26 40.11 13.07
C ASP A 623 17.74 38.67 13.35
N VAL A 624 17.04 37.67 12.82
CA VAL A 624 17.39 36.26 12.99
C VAL A 624 18.30 35.75 11.88
N PHE A 625 18.24 36.32 10.66
CA PHE A 625 18.93 35.77 9.47
C PHE A 625 20.03 36.67 8.87
N ASP A 626 20.18 37.95 9.30
CA ASP A 626 21.16 38.89 8.71
C ASP A 626 22.56 38.88 9.39
N ASP A 627 22.84 37.98 10.35
CA ASP A 627 24.15 37.88 11.02
C ASP A 627 25.20 36.97 10.30
N ASP A 628 24.93 36.52 9.08
CA ASP A 628 25.89 35.69 8.30
C ASP A 628 26.83 36.49 7.36
N LYS A 629 26.94 37.82 7.56
CA LYS A 629 27.92 38.65 6.86
C LYS A 629 28.68 39.59 7.82
N LYS A 630 29.53 39.00 8.65
CA LYS A 630 30.80 39.65 9.12
C LYS A 630 31.77 38.61 9.60
#